data_9087ad1bc6b5a8718a4d570d7c075455
#
_entry.id   9087ad1bc6b5a8718a4d570d7c075455
#
_cell.length_a   1.000
_cell.length_b   1.000
_cell.length_c   1.000
_cell.angle_alpha   90.00
_cell.angle_beta   90.00
_cell.angle_gamma   90.00
#
_symmetry.space_group_name_H-M   'P 1'
#
loop_
_entity.id
_entity.type
_entity.pdbx_description
1 polymer ?
#
loop_
_entity_poly.entity_id
_entity_poly.type
_entity_poly.pdbx_seq_one_letter_code
_entity_poly.pdbx_strand_id
1 'polypeptide(L)'
;MKVLVIGHGCDPNTGSEPGKTWNLAYHLAKTHIVHLIAHPHRREAVEKSLRDHPNPNLHLHWVTVPSKIDPWEPTGNPGIKSHYIIWLRRAFQFARGLHRTIKFDVVHHVGWGNVSIPSPFWKLGIPFVWGPLGGGQVTPKELLSLYGGGKLLERLRTARVASLKFLPSLRRSVAKASLLLATNRETAEVLRSAGARRVELLPDNAVGEAYLPVGIPPRFSRNGLTLVWAGCVIPLRCLELALRSVAAVSREYCVKLIVAGDGSDLARCKKLASELQIRPRVEFRGEVDWKRMPSLFVEGDVFFFTSLRDSNASVVLEATSYGLPVLTLDVGGVGTFCPSEAAIKVPPLSPRETVRRFACAIETLHDSKELRLNMSLAARRFATLHTWERLVSRLAEEYAELRLSRAPSSHVEAVTQCES
;
A
#
# COMPACT_ATOMS: atom_id res chain seq x y z
N MET A 1 11.27 9.14 22.07
CA MET A 1 12.43 9.22 21.14
C MET A 1 12.25 10.41 20.22
N LYS A 2 13.36 10.92 19.64
CA LYS A 2 13.33 11.92 18.56
C LYS A 2 13.45 11.19 17.22
N VAL A 3 12.37 11.16 16.46
CA VAL A 3 12.28 10.44 15.18
C VAL A 3 12.27 11.41 14.02
N LEU A 4 13.14 11.20 13.03
CA LEU A 4 13.12 11.94 11.78
C LEU A 4 12.37 11.13 10.71
N VAL A 5 11.22 11.61 10.28
CA VAL A 5 10.42 11.02 9.21
C VAL A 5 10.65 11.77 7.90
N ILE A 6 10.89 11.03 6.82
CA ILE A 6 11.09 11.59 5.48
C ILE A 6 9.99 11.10 4.57
N GLY A 7 9.13 12.00 4.10
CA GLY A 7 8.08 11.68 3.15
C GLY A 7 7.86 12.82 2.18
N HIS A 8 8.03 12.58 0.88
CA HIS A 8 7.91 13.63 -0.13
C HIS A 8 6.50 14.22 -0.17
N GLY A 9 5.48 13.41 -0.41
CA GLY A 9 4.08 13.82 -0.33
C GLY A 9 3.57 13.71 1.11
N CYS A 10 2.80 14.70 1.55
CA CYS A 10 2.13 14.69 2.84
C CYS A 10 0.78 15.40 2.70
N ASP A 11 -0.35 14.69 2.93
CA ASP A 11 -1.70 15.25 2.80
C ASP A 11 -2.68 14.46 3.70
N PRO A 12 -3.33 15.10 4.67
CA PRO A 12 -4.32 14.45 5.55
C PRO A 12 -5.60 14.01 4.83
N ASN A 13 -5.89 14.59 3.65
CA ASN A 13 -7.15 14.40 2.93
C ASN A 13 -7.09 13.33 1.83
N THR A 14 -6.00 12.57 1.75
CA THR A 14 -5.83 11.54 0.72
C THR A 14 -5.53 10.18 1.33
N GLY A 15 -6.07 9.12 0.73
CA GLY A 15 -5.79 7.73 1.11
C GLY A 15 -4.54 7.13 0.45
N SER A 16 -3.89 7.86 -0.46
CA SER A 16 -2.73 7.40 -1.22
C SER A 16 -1.41 7.69 -0.51
N GLU A 17 -0.30 7.68 -1.23
CA GLU A 17 1.04 7.87 -0.65
C GLU A 17 1.21 9.13 0.22
N PRO A 18 0.66 10.32 -0.13
CA PRO A 18 0.73 11.48 0.77
C PRO A 18 0.00 11.27 2.10
N GLY A 19 -1.13 10.56 2.08
CA GLY A 19 -1.88 10.20 3.29
C GLY A 19 -1.11 9.24 4.20
N LYS A 20 -0.34 8.31 3.64
CA LYS A 20 0.52 7.41 4.42
C LYS A 20 1.57 8.17 5.23
N THR A 21 2.25 9.12 4.59
CA THR A 21 3.25 9.95 5.25
C THR A 21 2.63 10.75 6.40
N TRP A 22 1.48 11.38 6.13
CA TRP A 22 0.76 12.14 7.15
C TRP A 22 0.36 11.27 8.34
N ASN A 23 -0.39 10.21 8.08
CA ASN A 23 -0.93 9.36 9.14
C ASN A 23 0.19 8.71 9.97
N LEU A 24 1.25 8.22 9.33
CA LEU A 24 2.39 7.66 10.06
C LEU A 24 3.03 8.71 10.97
N ALA A 25 3.34 9.90 10.47
CA ALA A 25 3.97 10.95 11.25
C ALA A 25 3.06 11.47 12.37
N TYR A 26 1.76 11.68 12.08
CA TYR A 26 0.80 12.19 13.04
C TYR A 26 0.54 11.21 14.20
N HIS A 27 0.33 9.93 13.88
CA HIS A 27 0.10 8.91 14.92
C HIS A 27 1.38 8.60 15.72
N LEU A 28 2.54 8.61 15.07
CA LEU A 28 3.82 8.43 15.77
C LEU A 28 4.10 9.58 16.75
N ALA A 29 3.69 10.79 16.40
CA ALA A 29 3.85 11.97 17.25
C ALA A 29 2.94 11.96 18.50
N LYS A 30 2.00 11.02 18.62
CA LYS A 30 1.25 10.82 19.88
C LYS A 30 2.14 10.32 21.02
N THR A 31 3.27 9.66 20.70
CA THR A 31 4.16 9.04 21.69
C THR A 31 5.63 9.43 21.55
N HIS A 32 6.01 10.09 20.46
CA HIS A 32 7.38 10.43 20.12
C HIS A 32 7.48 11.89 19.67
N ILE A 33 8.65 12.50 19.79
CA ILE A 33 8.94 13.79 19.14
C ILE A 33 9.30 13.48 17.69
N VAL A 34 8.44 13.90 16.76
CA VAL A 34 8.57 13.61 15.34
C VAL A 34 8.90 14.88 14.56
N HIS A 35 9.97 14.82 13.77
CA HIS A 35 10.30 15.83 12.80
C HIS A 35 10.01 15.25 11.40
N LEU A 36 9.04 15.82 10.69
CA LEU A 36 8.67 15.42 9.35
C LEU A 36 9.25 16.38 8.31
N ILE A 37 10.05 15.84 7.38
CA ILE A 37 10.50 16.56 6.19
C ILE A 37 9.62 16.17 5.01
N ALA A 38 8.94 17.17 4.40
CA ALA A 38 8.05 16.98 3.26
C ALA A 38 8.18 18.07 2.20
N HIS A 39 7.60 17.85 1.01
CA HIS A 39 7.46 18.87 -0.03
C HIS A 39 6.23 19.74 0.25
N PRO A 40 6.26 21.07 0.03
CA PRO A 40 5.22 21.99 0.46
C PRO A 40 3.94 22.01 -0.39
N HIS A 41 3.82 21.25 -1.47
CA HIS A 41 2.69 21.34 -2.42
C HIS A 41 1.30 21.14 -1.78
N ARG A 42 1.23 20.54 -0.57
CA ARG A 42 0.00 20.38 0.23
C ARG A 42 0.09 21.00 1.62
N ARG A 43 1.01 21.96 1.79
CA ARG A 43 1.30 22.61 3.07
C ARG A 43 0.06 23.13 3.76
N GLU A 44 -0.80 23.85 3.06
CA GLU A 44 -2.02 24.46 3.62
C GLU A 44 -2.97 23.42 4.23
N ALA A 45 -3.17 22.28 3.54
CA ALA A 45 -4.03 21.21 4.04
C ALA A 45 -3.46 20.58 5.33
N VAL A 46 -2.14 20.39 5.38
CA VAL A 46 -1.43 19.85 6.55
C VAL A 46 -1.50 20.81 7.73
N GLU A 47 -1.19 22.10 7.51
CA GLU A 47 -1.22 23.12 8.56
C GLU A 47 -2.65 23.36 9.07
N LYS A 48 -3.65 23.31 8.18
CA LYS A 48 -5.06 23.35 8.58
C LYS A 48 -5.40 22.16 9.49
N SER A 49 -5.06 20.95 9.09
CA SER A 49 -5.32 19.75 9.90
C SER A 49 -4.67 19.81 11.28
N LEU A 50 -3.47 20.39 11.39
CA LEU A 50 -2.80 20.58 12.69
C LEU A 50 -3.41 21.71 13.53
N ARG A 51 -4.05 22.72 12.90
CA ARG A 51 -4.84 23.71 13.66
C ARG A 51 -6.12 23.09 14.22
N ASP A 52 -6.78 22.24 13.42
CA ASP A 52 -8.03 21.57 13.80
C ASP A 52 -7.77 20.44 14.83
N HIS A 53 -6.63 19.79 14.72
CA HIS A 53 -6.20 18.68 15.59
C HIS A 53 -4.73 18.86 16.01
N PRO A 54 -4.44 19.69 17.03
CA PRO A 54 -3.10 20.01 17.45
C PRO A 54 -2.30 18.80 17.93
N ASN A 55 -1.05 18.70 17.50
CA ASN A 55 -0.09 17.71 17.99
C ASN A 55 1.25 18.38 18.26
N PRO A 56 1.56 18.75 19.51
CA PRO A 56 2.75 19.53 19.85
C PRO A 56 4.07 18.79 19.61
N ASN A 57 4.03 17.48 19.47
CA ASN A 57 5.21 16.67 19.20
C ASN A 57 5.53 16.51 17.71
N LEU A 58 4.67 17.03 16.79
CA LEU A 58 4.88 16.96 15.36
C LEU A 58 5.44 18.27 14.82
N HIS A 59 6.71 18.25 14.44
CA HIS A 59 7.43 19.38 13.87
C HIS A 59 7.55 19.22 12.35
N LEU A 60 6.99 20.16 11.59
CA LEU A 60 7.00 20.12 10.12
C LEU A 60 8.17 20.92 9.54
N HIS A 61 8.83 20.34 8.55
CA HIS A 61 9.91 20.96 7.79
C HIS A 61 9.64 20.83 6.30
N TRP A 62 9.56 21.98 5.62
CA TRP A 62 9.25 22.05 4.19
C TRP A 62 10.54 22.21 3.38
N VAL A 63 10.77 21.29 2.45
CA VAL A 63 11.93 21.32 1.54
C VAL A 63 11.42 21.47 0.11
N THR A 64 11.76 22.61 -0.49
CA THR A 64 11.41 22.96 -1.86
C THR A 64 12.47 22.50 -2.86
N VAL A 65 12.10 22.48 -4.12
CA VAL A 65 13.00 22.38 -5.27
C VAL A 65 12.91 23.66 -6.11
N PRO A 66 13.84 23.92 -7.02
CA PRO A 66 13.69 25.06 -7.93
C PRO A 66 12.41 25.01 -8.72
N SER A 67 11.70 26.13 -8.88
CA SER A 67 10.39 26.21 -9.55
C SER A 67 10.37 25.59 -10.95
N LYS A 68 11.44 25.77 -11.72
CA LYS A 68 11.58 25.20 -13.09
C LYS A 68 11.50 23.67 -13.14
N ILE A 69 11.72 22.99 -12.03
CA ILE A 69 11.69 21.51 -11.93
C ILE A 69 10.62 21.02 -10.96
N ASP A 70 9.81 21.92 -10.41
CA ASP A 70 8.70 21.57 -9.55
C ASP A 70 7.44 21.33 -10.40
N PRO A 71 6.91 20.09 -10.46
CA PRO A 71 5.75 19.76 -11.31
C PRO A 71 4.44 20.41 -10.83
N TRP A 72 4.41 20.96 -9.61
CA TRP A 72 3.26 21.68 -9.07
C TRP A 72 3.34 23.19 -9.28
N GLU A 73 4.46 23.69 -9.80
CA GLU A 73 4.59 25.08 -10.22
C GLU A 73 4.16 25.26 -11.69
N PRO A 74 3.50 26.37 -12.06
CA PRO A 74 2.99 26.59 -13.41
C PRO A 74 4.04 26.51 -14.53
N THR A 75 5.30 26.78 -14.18
CA THR A 75 6.44 26.81 -15.12
C THR A 75 7.28 25.53 -15.12
N GLY A 76 6.97 24.57 -14.25
CA GLY A 76 7.80 23.40 -14.05
C GLY A 76 7.20 22.14 -14.70
N ASN A 77 7.98 21.46 -15.56
CA ASN A 77 7.62 20.12 -16.04
C ASN A 77 8.83 19.24 -16.40
N PRO A 78 9.62 18.79 -15.42
CA PRO A 78 10.79 17.93 -15.69
C PRO A 78 10.48 16.44 -15.59
N GLY A 79 9.22 16.07 -15.38
CA GLY A 79 8.87 14.70 -14.98
C GLY A 79 9.12 14.41 -13.48
N ILE A 80 8.13 13.81 -12.89
CA ILE A 80 8.04 13.60 -11.43
C ILE A 80 9.20 12.80 -10.82
N LYS A 81 9.87 11.93 -11.58
CA LYS A 81 11.03 11.17 -11.08
C LYS A 81 12.28 12.02 -10.91
N SER A 82 12.55 12.90 -11.87
CA SER A 82 13.70 13.81 -11.82
C SER A 82 13.55 14.80 -10.67
N HIS A 83 12.35 15.37 -10.53
CA HIS A 83 11.97 16.20 -9.40
C HIS A 83 12.25 15.49 -8.06
N TYR A 84 11.76 14.26 -7.89
CA TYR A 84 11.94 13.52 -6.66
C TYR A 84 13.41 13.25 -6.30
N ILE A 85 14.24 12.91 -7.28
CA ILE A 85 15.68 12.68 -7.05
C ILE A 85 16.37 13.97 -6.55
N ILE A 86 16.01 15.12 -7.12
CA ILE A 86 16.57 16.41 -6.70
C ILE A 86 16.07 16.78 -5.32
N TRP A 87 14.76 16.63 -5.09
CA TRP A 87 14.17 16.84 -3.76
C TRP A 87 14.84 15.95 -2.70
N LEU A 88 15.04 14.67 -2.98
CA LEU A 88 15.67 13.72 -2.06
C LEU A 88 17.08 14.15 -1.64
N ARG A 89 17.88 14.70 -2.58
CA ARG A 89 19.21 15.26 -2.28
C ARG A 89 19.12 16.46 -1.37
N ARG A 90 18.20 17.39 -1.63
CA ARG A 90 17.98 18.59 -0.80
C ARG A 90 17.46 18.22 0.59
N ALA A 91 16.49 17.31 0.66
CA ALA A 91 15.97 16.79 1.92
C ALA A 91 17.07 16.11 2.75
N PHE A 92 17.99 15.36 2.12
CA PHE A 92 19.13 14.80 2.84
C PHE A 92 20.09 15.87 3.39
N GLN A 93 20.42 16.91 2.61
CA GLN A 93 21.26 18.01 3.08
C GLN A 93 20.60 18.73 4.26
N PHE A 94 19.31 19.02 4.16
CA PHE A 94 18.52 19.63 5.23
C PHE A 94 18.49 18.73 6.48
N ALA A 95 18.20 17.44 6.33
CA ALA A 95 18.18 16.46 7.41
C ALA A 95 19.52 16.36 8.14
N ARG A 96 20.65 16.44 7.40
CA ARG A 96 22.00 16.43 7.97
C ARG A 96 22.27 17.66 8.84
N GLY A 97 21.82 18.84 8.38
CA GLY A 97 21.89 20.09 9.17
C GLY A 97 21.06 19.96 10.44
N LEU A 98 19.80 19.53 10.31
CA LEU A 98 18.87 19.39 11.42
C LEU A 98 19.36 18.36 12.46
N HIS A 99 19.93 17.24 11.99
CA HIS A 99 20.45 16.20 12.88
C HIS A 99 21.64 16.69 13.74
N ARG A 100 22.47 17.62 13.25
CA ARG A 100 23.59 18.18 14.04
C ARG A 100 23.11 18.87 15.32
N THR A 101 21.95 19.53 15.25
CA THR A 101 21.34 20.27 16.37
C THR A 101 20.46 19.39 17.23
N ILE A 102 19.53 18.65 16.62
CA ILE A 102 18.46 17.93 17.35
C ILE A 102 18.92 16.58 17.88
N LYS A 103 19.88 15.91 17.20
CA LYS A 103 20.38 14.58 17.53
C LYS A 103 19.24 13.54 17.53
N PHE A 104 18.77 13.16 16.35
CA PHE A 104 17.73 12.14 16.18
C PHE A 104 18.20 10.77 16.62
N ASP A 105 17.30 10.00 17.21
CA ASP A 105 17.52 8.60 17.60
C ASP A 105 17.41 7.65 16.39
N VAL A 106 16.45 7.92 15.49
CA VAL A 106 16.12 7.09 14.31
C VAL A 106 15.75 8.00 13.14
N VAL A 107 16.12 7.60 11.92
CA VAL A 107 15.58 8.17 10.68
C VAL A 107 14.75 7.14 9.95
N HIS A 108 13.52 7.49 9.58
CA HIS A 108 12.61 6.65 8.81
C HIS A 108 12.25 7.32 7.48
N HIS A 109 12.69 6.74 6.37
CA HIS A 109 12.33 7.19 5.03
C HIS A 109 11.12 6.41 4.52
N VAL A 110 9.95 7.04 4.57
CA VAL A 110 8.64 6.48 4.20
C VAL A 110 8.30 6.76 2.74
N GLY A 111 8.52 7.99 2.30
CA GLY A 111 8.04 8.50 1.02
C GLY A 111 8.84 8.08 -0.17
N TRP A 112 8.31 8.16 -1.25
CA TRP A 112 8.03 7.31 -2.40
C TRP A 112 8.40 5.85 -2.17
N GLY A 113 7.62 5.08 -1.47
CA GLY A 113 7.82 3.69 -1.13
C GLY A 113 8.18 2.76 -2.31
N ASN A 114 9.19 3.13 -3.11
CA ASN A 114 9.63 2.42 -4.31
C ASN A 114 11.11 2.06 -4.24
N VAL A 115 11.39 0.76 -4.26
CA VAL A 115 12.73 0.20 -4.20
C VAL A 115 13.68 0.67 -5.30
N SER A 116 13.16 1.19 -6.43
CA SER A 116 13.97 1.61 -7.58
C SER A 116 14.72 2.94 -7.40
N ILE A 117 14.44 3.70 -6.32
CA ILE A 117 15.13 4.96 -6.01
C ILE A 117 15.81 4.83 -4.65
N PRO A 118 17.12 4.57 -4.61
CA PRO A 118 17.86 4.33 -3.37
C PRO A 118 17.84 5.53 -2.42
N SER A 119 17.68 5.27 -1.14
CA SER A 119 17.65 6.30 -0.10
C SER A 119 19.06 6.71 0.34
N PRO A 120 19.37 8.02 0.50
CA PRO A 120 20.65 8.48 1.00
C PRO A 120 20.73 8.56 2.54
N PHE A 121 19.62 8.38 3.27
CA PHE A 121 19.52 8.72 4.70
C PHE A 121 20.33 7.83 5.64
N TRP A 122 20.75 6.64 5.20
CA TRP A 122 21.73 5.82 5.92
C TRP A 122 23.04 6.54 6.22
N LYS A 123 23.37 7.60 5.44
CA LYS A 123 24.59 8.43 5.62
C LYS A 123 24.50 9.37 6.84
N LEU A 124 23.35 9.48 7.51
CA LEU A 124 23.24 10.22 8.78
C LEU A 124 23.96 9.50 9.92
N GLY A 125 24.31 8.22 9.75
CA GLY A 125 25.07 7.48 10.74
C GLY A 125 24.25 7.09 11.98
N ILE A 126 22.92 7.10 11.93
CA ILE A 126 21.99 6.66 12.97
C ILE A 126 21.15 5.49 12.45
N PRO A 127 20.41 4.76 13.30
CA PRO A 127 19.49 3.72 12.86
C PRO A 127 18.59 4.22 11.73
N PHE A 128 18.66 3.52 10.60
CA PHE A 128 17.97 3.87 9.38
C PHE A 128 16.92 2.82 9.03
N VAL A 129 15.65 3.23 9.05
CA VAL A 129 14.50 2.46 8.61
C VAL A 129 14.08 2.96 7.23
N TRP A 130 13.86 2.03 6.29
CA TRP A 130 13.44 2.39 4.95
C TRP A 130 12.23 1.58 4.51
N GLY A 131 11.15 2.27 4.20
CA GLY A 131 9.89 1.67 3.76
C GLY A 131 8.67 2.20 4.50
N PRO A 132 7.51 1.58 4.33
CA PRO A 132 7.26 0.34 3.56
C PRO A 132 7.49 0.51 2.05
N LEU A 133 8.26 -0.40 1.46
CA LEU A 133 8.69 -0.35 0.08
C LEU A 133 7.85 -1.31 -0.79
N GLY A 134 7.39 -0.78 -1.92
CA GLY A 134 6.87 -1.53 -3.05
C GLY A 134 7.81 -1.44 -4.25
N GLY A 135 7.31 -1.86 -5.42
CA GLY A 135 8.02 -1.73 -6.69
C GLY A 135 8.83 -2.96 -7.11
N GLY A 136 8.94 -3.98 -6.25
CA GLY A 136 9.49 -5.27 -6.60
C GLY A 136 8.50 -6.23 -7.25
N GLN A 137 7.18 -6.00 -7.05
CA GLN A 137 6.13 -6.83 -7.64
C GLN A 137 6.08 -6.69 -9.17
N VAL A 138 5.85 -7.79 -9.84
CA VAL A 138 5.74 -7.86 -11.31
C VAL A 138 4.41 -8.54 -11.70
N THR A 139 3.94 -8.25 -12.90
CA THR A 139 2.79 -8.96 -13.46
C THR A 139 3.17 -10.43 -13.70
N PRO A 140 2.37 -11.40 -13.24
CA PRO A 140 2.61 -12.81 -13.53
C PRO A 140 2.71 -13.05 -15.04
N LYS A 141 3.71 -13.82 -15.46
CA LYS A 141 3.97 -14.09 -16.89
C LYS A 141 2.79 -14.75 -17.59
N GLU A 142 2.05 -15.56 -16.85
CA GLU A 142 0.85 -16.30 -17.30
C GLU A 142 -0.27 -15.34 -17.69
N LEU A 143 -0.37 -14.18 -17.04
CA LEU A 143 -1.42 -13.18 -17.22
C LEU A 143 -1.00 -11.96 -18.06
N LEU A 144 0.22 -11.94 -18.59
CA LEU A 144 0.71 -10.84 -19.44
C LEU A 144 -0.15 -10.65 -20.68
N SER A 145 -0.85 -11.67 -21.16
CA SER A 145 -1.76 -11.55 -22.31
C SER A 145 -2.92 -10.59 -22.06
N LEU A 146 -3.34 -10.42 -20.82
CA LEU A 146 -4.42 -9.51 -20.41
C LEU A 146 -4.02 -8.03 -20.43
N TYR A 147 -2.72 -7.73 -20.58
CA TYR A 147 -2.21 -6.36 -20.65
C TYR A 147 -2.45 -5.66 -22.01
N GLY A 148 -2.98 -6.38 -23.01
CA GLY A 148 -3.21 -5.81 -24.32
C GLY A 148 -1.94 -5.25 -24.98
N GLY A 149 -2.00 -4.03 -25.52
CA GLY A 149 -0.88 -3.35 -26.16
C GLY A 149 0.28 -2.98 -25.23
N GLY A 150 0.06 -2.98 -23.90
CA GLY A 150 1.09 -2.65 -22.89
C GLY A 150 2.07 -3.76 -22.55
N LYS A 151 1.97 -4.96 -23.17
CA LYS A 151 2.79 -6.14 -22.85
C LYS A 151 4.29 -5.89 -22.91
N LEU A 152 4.75 -5.16 -23.93
CA LEU A 152 6.18 -4.90 -24.10
C LEU A 152 6.73 -4.02 -22.97
N LEU A 153 6.00 -2.97 -22.61
CA LEU A 153 6.38 -2.08 -21.51
C LEU A 153 6.41 -2.84 -20.18
N GLU A 154 5.46 -3.76 -19.96
CA GLU A 154 5.43 -4.55 -18.73
C GLU A 154 6.58 -5.58 -18.70
N ARG A 155 6.96 -6.17 -19.83
CA ARG A 155 8.18 -7.02 -19.92
C ARG A 155 9.45 -6.23 -19.63
N LEU A 156 9.60 -5.04 -20.21
CA LEU A 156 10.73 -4.15 -19.91
C LEU A 156 10.77 -3.76 -18.43
N ARG A 157 9.62 -3.47 -17.86
CA ARG A 157 9.51 -3.22 -16.41
C ARG A 157 9.95 -4.43 -15.59
N THR A 158 9.51 -5.63 -15.94
CA THR A 158 9.89 -6.87 -15.27
C THR A 158 11.41 -7.09 -15.34
N ALA A 159 12.03 -6.92 -16.51
CA ALA A 159 13.47 -7.00 -16.69
C ALA A 159 14.21 -5.96 -15.83
N ARG A 160 13.69 -4.72 -15.79
CA ARG A 160 14.23 -3.67 -14.92
C ARG A 160 14.14 -4.03 -13.44
N VAL A 161 13.01 -4.59 -12.97
CA VAL A 161 12.87 -5.04 -11.57
C VAL A 161 13.88 -6.14 -11.26
N ALA A 162 14.04 -7.12 -12.15
CA ALA A 162 15.03 -8.18 -11.99
C ALA A 162 16.49 -7.67 -11.92
N SER A 163 16.79 -6.55 -12.61
CA SER A 163 18.13 -5.93 -12.59
C SER A 163 18.41 -5.09 -11.34
N LEU A 164 17.38 -4.72 -10.55
CA LEU A 164 17.55 -3.85 -9.36
C LEU A 164 18.57 -4.43 -8.35
N LYS A 165 18.59 -5.74 -8.17
CA LYS A 165 19.53 -6.42 -7.26
C LYS A 165 21.01 -6.20 -7.60
N PHE A 166 21.32 -5.80 -8.84
CA PHE A 166 22.69 -5.51 -9.30
C PHE A 166 23.05 -4.03 -9.20
N LEU A 167 22.09 -3.14 -8.91
CA LEU A 167 22.31 -1.70 -8.84
C LEU A 167 23.16 -1.34 -7.61
N PRO A 168 24.43 -0.82 -7.79
CA PRO A 168 25.33 -0.60 -6.65
C PRO A 168 24.77 0.38 -5.60
N SER A 169 24.05 1.40 -6.05
CA SER A 169 23.43 2.38 -5.15
C SER A 169 22.32 1.76 -4.29
N LEU A 170 21.50 0.87 -4.86
CA LEU A 170 20.49 0.12 -4.11
C LEU A 170 21.15 -0.80 -3.10
N ARG A 171 22.11 -1.61 -3.53
CA ARG A 171 22.84 -2.53 -2.65
C ARG A 171 23.46 -1.81 -1.45
N ARG A 172 24.07 -0.63 -1.68
CA ARG A 172 24.62 0.19 -0.58
C ARG A 172 23.54 0.65 0.39
N SER A 173 22.42 1.16 -0.11
CA SER A 173 21.32 1.63 0.76
C SER A 173 20.70 0.48 1.54
N VAL A 174 20.50 -0.67 0.91
CA VAL A 174 19.95 -1.89 1.50
C VAL A 174 20.89 -2.47 2.57
N ALA A 175 22.19 -2.60 2.27
CA ALA A 175 23.17 -3.14 3.21
C ALA A 175 23.41 -2.26 4.45
N LYS A 176 23.14 -0.96 4.35
CA LYS A 176 23.29 0.03 5.43
C LYS A 176 22.00 0.32 6.19
N ALA A 177 20.87 -0.17 5.71
CA ALA A 177 19.61 -0.06 6.45
C ALA A 177 19.62 -0.97 7.69
N SER A 178 19.17 -0.43 8.82
CA SER A 178 18.98 -1.19 10.06
C SER A 178 17.74 -2.07 9.97
N LEU A 179 16.69 -1.56 9.29
CA LEU A 179 15.45 -2.27 9.03
C LEU A 179 14.89 -1.84 7.67
N LEU A 180 14.51 -2.81 6.87
CA LEU A 180 13.79 -2.62 5.62
C LEU A 180 12.38 -3.15 5.78
N LEU A 181 11.41 -2.34 5.40
CA LEU A 181 9.99 -2.69 5.43
C LEU A 181 9.50 -2.90 4.01
N ALA A 182 8.89 -4.04 3.71
CA ALA A 182 8.37 -4.37 2.39
C ALA A 182 6.85 -4.57 2.40
N THR A 183 6.17 -4.06 1.37
CA THR A 183 4.71 -4.14 1.23
C THR A 183 4.22 -5.44 0.63
N ASN A 184 5.10 -6.32 0.19
CA ASN A 184 4.76 -7.61 -0.40
C ASN A 184 5.99 -8.52 -0.46
N ARG A 185 5.73 -9.82 -0.67
CA ARG A 185 6.77 -10.86 -0.72
C ARG A 185 7.77 -10.62 -1.84
N GLU A 186 7.30 -10.18 -3.01
CA GLU A 186 8.13 -9.95 -4.19
C GLU A 186 9.13 -8.83 -3.96
N THR A 187 8.71 -7.73 -3.31
CA THR A 187 9.62 -6.63 -2.95
C THR A 187 10.61 -7.07 -1.88
N ALA A 188 10.17 -7.85 -0.88
CA ALA A 188 11.06 -8.39 0.13
C ALA A 188 12.16 -9.27 -0.49
N GLU A 189 11.83 -10.08 -1.51
CA GLU A 189 12.80 -10.90 -2.23
C GLU A 189 13.82 -10.06 -3.01
N VAL A 190 13.39 -9.00 -3.68
CA VAL A 190 14.29 -8.04 -4.35
C VAL A 190 15.27 -7.43 -3.33
N LEU A 191 14.79 -7.04 -2.16
CA LEU A 191 15.63 -6.45 -1.10
C LEU A 191 16.64 -7.49 -0.55
N ARG A 192 16.20 -8.72 -0.27
CA ARG A 192 17.08 -9.82 0.18
C ARG A 192 18.14 -10.12 -0.87
N SER A 193 17.74 -10.25 -2.14
CA SER A 193 18.66 -10.47 -3.27
C SER A 193 19.63 -9.30 -3.49
N ALA A 194 19.30 -8.08 -3.05
CA ALA A 194 20.20 -6.94 -3.06
C ALA A 194 21.14 -6.87 -1.85
N GLY A 195 21.04 -7.80 -0.90
CA GLY A 195 21.92 -7.93 0.27
C GLY A 195 21.36 -7.33 1.55
N ALA A 196 20.02 -7.30 1.71
CA ALA A 196 19.37 -6.87 2.94
C ALA A 196 19.69 -7.82 4.11
N ARG A 197 20.01 -7.25 5.27
CA ARG A 197 20.24 -7.99 6.52
C ARG A 197 18.94 -8.30 7.26
N ARG A 198 18.03 -7.34 7.33
CA ARG A 198 16.73 -7.46 8.00
C ARG A 198 15.63 -6.87 7.12
N VAL A 199 14.65 -7.70 6.74
CA VAL A 199 13.48 -7.32 5.94
C VAL A 199 12.23 -7.84 6.61
N GLU A 200 11.36 -6.92 7.04
CA GLU A 200 10.07 -7.20 7.63
C GLU A 200 8.96 -6.90 6.62
N LEU A 201 7.89 -7.69 6.64
CA LEU A 201 6.67 -7.40 5.90
C LEU A 201 5.79 -6.46 6.72
N LEU A 202 5.50 -5.29 6.16
CA LEU A 202 4.62 -4.31 6.75
C LEU A 202 3.71 -3.71 5.68
N PRO A 203 2.38 -3.70 5.87
CA PRO A 203 1.49 -2.99 4.97
C PRO A 203 1.83 -1.50 4.99
N ASP A 204 1.74 -0.85 3.83
CA ASP A 204 2.05 0.58 3.68
C ASP A 204 0.82 1.47 3.92
N ASN A 205 -0.30 0.87 4.31
CA ASN A 205 -1.55 1.56 4.58
C ASN A 205 -2.27 0.91 5.76
N ALA A 206 -3.11 1.70 6.43
CA ALA A 206 -3.92 1.28 7.54
C ALA A 206 -5.29 1.97 7.49
N VAL A 207 -6.27 1.45 8.20
CA VAL A 207 -7.59 2.07 8.33
C VAL A 207 -7.54 3.16 9.39
N GLY A 208 -8.10 4.35 9.11
CA GLY A 208 -8.40 5.32 10.15
C GLY A 208 -9.59 4.84 10.99
N GLU A 209 -9.61 5.16 12.27
CA GLU A 209 -10.72 4.79 13.18
C GLU A 209 -12.08 5.25 12.65
N ALA A 210 -12.15 6.44 12.03
CA ALA A 210 -13.37 6.98 11.43
C ALA A 210 -13.93 6.11 10.26
N TYR A 211 -13.09 5.20 9.71
CA TYR A 211 -13.47 4.26 8.64
C TYR A 211 -13.98 2.92 9.17
N LEU A 212 -13.90 2.69 10.48
CA LEU A 212 -14.41 1.48 11.11
C LEU A 212 -15.88 1.69 11.51
N PRO A 213 -16.86 1.17 10.76
CA PRO A 213 -18.27 1.31 11.13
C PRO A 213 -18.57 0.64 12.48
N VAL A 214 -19.59 1.09 13.18
CA VAL A 214 -20.03 0.54 14.48
C VAL A 214 -20.74 -0.82 14.31
N GLY A 215 -20.16 -1.75 13.67
CA GLY A 215 -20.72 -3.07 13.39
C GLY A 215 -20.64 -3.42 11.92
N ILE A 216 -20.97 -4.68 11.61
CA ILE A 216 -21.08 -5.14 10.23
C ILE A 216 -22.49 -4.86 9.75
N PRO A 217 -22.67 -4.13 8.63
CA PRO A 217 -24.00 -3.94 8.06
C PRO A 217 -24.69 -5.27 7.81
N PRO A 218 -26.02 -5.39 8.03
CA PRO A 218 -26.76 -6.62 7.76
C PRO A 218 -26.62 -6.97 6.27
N ARG A 219 -26.08 -8.15 5.99
CA ARG A 219 -25.78 -8.64 4.65
C ARG A 219 -26.43 -9.99 4.45
N PHE A 220 -26.47 -10.42 3.21
CA PHE A 220 -26.88 -11.77 2.83
C PHE A 220 -28.37 -12.06 3.06
N SER A 221 -29.19 -11.03 3.18
CA SER A 221 -30.67 -11.17 3.21
C SER A 221 -31.29 -11.20 1.81
N ARG A 222 -30.53 -10.80 0.77
CA ARG A 222 -30.98 -10.72 -0.63
C ARG A 222 -30.80 -12.05 -1.34
N ASN A 223 -31.70 -12.34 -2.28
CA ASN A 223 -31.49 -13.42 -3.22
C ASN A 223 -30.44 -12.99 -4.25
N GLY A 224 -29.34 -13.75 -4.36
CA GLY A 224 -28.24 -13.48 -5.28
C GLY A 224 -26.95 -13.00 -4.60
N LEU A 225 -25.95 -12.71 -5.41
CA LEU A 225 -24.61 -12.27 -4.99
C LEU A 225 -24.23 -10.99 -5.71
N THR A 226 -23.90 -9.94 -4.95
CA THR A 226 -23.39 -8.67 -5.47
C THR A 226 -21.89 -8.57 -5.25
N LEU A 227 -21.14 -8.55 -6.35
CA LEU A 227 -19.70 -8.31 -6.38
C LEU A 227 -19.45 -6.81 -6.53
N VAL A 228 -18.50 -6.26 -5.78
CA VAL A 228 -18.04 -4.88 -5.93
C VAL A 228 -16.59 -4.88 -6.43
N TRP A 229 -16.36 -4.20 -7.51
CA TRP A 229 -15.04 -3.88 -8.03
C TRP A 229 -14.83 -2.38 -7.98
N ALA A 230 -13.71 -1.91 -7.40
CA ALA A 230 -13.44 -0.48 -7.29
C ALA A 230 -11.97 -0.14 -7.56
N GLY A 231 -11.74 0.93 -8.33
CA GLY A 231 -10.40 1.45 -8.63
C GLY A 231 -10.28 2.08 -10.02
N CYS A 232 -9.08 2.61 -10.34
CA CYS A 232 -8.83 3.12 -11.68
C CYS A 232 -8.96 1.99 -12.72
N VAL A 233 -9.77 2.21 -13.77
CA VAL A 233 -10.00 1.23 -14.84
C VAL A 233 -8.85 1.34 -15.86
N ILE A 234 -7.75 0.68 -15.55
CA ILE A 234 -6.54 0.60 -16.38
C ILE A 234 -6.12 -0.86 -16.57
N PRO A 235 -5.33 -1.21 -17.59
CA PRO A 235 -4.94 -2.61 -17.87
C PRO A 235 -4.34 -3.32 -16.65
N LEU A 236 -3.57 -2.62 -15.83
CA LEU A 236 -2.98 -3.15 -14.59
C LEU A 236 -4.02 -3.68 -13.60
N ARG A 237 -5.15 -3.01 -13.45
CA ARG A 237 -6.24 -3.41 -12.52
C ARG A 237 -7.10 -4.53 -13.07
N CYS A 238 -6.97 -4.81 -14.36
CA CYS A 238 -7.52 -5.95 -15.09
C CYS A 238 -9.02 -6.21 -14.84
N LEU A 239 -9.87 -5.19 -15.02
CA LEU A 239 -11.32 -5.34 -14.96
C LEU A 239 -11.81 -6.42 -15.96
N GLU A 240 -11.10 -6.62 -17.09
CA GLU A 240 -11.37 -7.68 -18.03
C GLU A 240 -11.46 -9.07 -17.36
N LEU A 241 -10.55 -9.34 -16.41
CA LEU A 241 -10.56 -10.63 -15.69
C LEU A 241 -11.83 -10.79 -14.87
N ALA A 242 -12.31 -9.74 -14.21
CA ALA A 242 -13.58 -9.77 -13.48
C ALA A 242 -14.78 -10.00 -14.42
N LEU A 243 -14.83 -9.28 -15.56
CA LEU A 243 -15.91 -9.43 -16.55
C LEU A 243 -15.96 -10.85 -17.13
N ARG A 244 -14.82 -11.40 -17.53
CA ARG A 244 -14.74 -12.79 -18.05
C ARG A 244 -15.13 -13.82 -16.98
N SER A 245 -14.77 -13.58 -15.73
CA SER A 245 -15.15 -14.47 -14.62
C SER A 245 -16.66 -14.46 -14.40
N VAL A 246 -17.29 -13.30 -14.39
CA VAL A 246 -18.77 -13.19 -14.30
C VAL A 246 -19.47 -13.81 -15.51
N ALA A 247 -18.87 -13.70 -16.72
CA ALA A 247 -19.40 -14.35 -17.92
C ALA A 247 -19.31 -15.88 -17.87
N ALA A 248 -18.32 -16.42 -17.17
CA ALA A 248 -18.10 -17.87 -17.01
C ALA A 248 -18.99 -18.51 -15.92
N VAL A 249 -19.58 -17.71 -15.03
CA VAL A 249 -20.57 -18.18 -14.04
C VAL A 249 -21.86 -18.58 -14.76
N SER A 250 -22.44 -19.75 -14.43
CA SER A 250 -23.70 -20.22 -15.01
C SER A 250 -24.81 -19.15 -14.89
N ARG A 251 -25.70 -19.11 -15.88
CA ARG A 251 -26.81 -18.15 -15.93
C ARG A 251 -27.87 -18.35 -14.86
N GLU A 252 -27.93 -19.50 -14.26
CA GLU A 252 -28.84 -19.84 -13.14
C GLU A 252 -28.47 -19.11 -11.86
N TYR A 253 -27.19 -18.71 -11.72
CA TYR A 253 -26.72 -17.91 -10.57
C TYR A 253 -27.07 -16.45 -10.74
N CYS A 254 -27.82 -15.90 -9.80
CA CYS A 254 -28.12 -14.47 -9.75
C CYS A 254 -26.90 -13.70 -9.23
N VAL A 255 -25.98 -13.33 -10.12
CA VAL A 255 -24.75 -12.59 -9.80
C VAL A 255 -24.76 -11.25 -10.48
N LYS A 256 -24.50 -10.18 -9.71
CA LYS A 256 -24.34 -8.79 -10.16
C LYS A 256 -22.92 -8.31 -9.88
N LEU A 257 -22.33 -7.56 -10.81
CA LEU A 257 -21.04 -6.87 -10.62
C LEU A 257 -21.27 -5.36 -10.67
N ILE A 258 -20.93 -4.66 -9.60
CA ILE A 258 -20.87 -3.20 -9.54
C ILE A 258 -19.44 -2.78 -9.78
N VAL A 259 -19.21 -1.92 -10.79
CA VAL A 259 -17.91 -1.37 -11.15
C VAL A 259 -17.88 0.11 -10.82
N ALA A 260 -17.08 0.49 -9.82
CA ALA A 260 -16.84 1.87 -9.41
C ALA A 260 -15.42 2.30 -9.82
N GLY A 261 -15.33 3.25 -10.74
CA GLY A 261 -14.09 3.78 -11.23
C GLY A 261 -14.14 4.20 -12.69
N ASP A 262 -13.13 4.97 -13.08
CA ASP A 262 -12.92 5.43 -14.43
C ASP A 262 -11.45 5.22 -14.84
N GLY A 263 -11.16 5.33 -16.12
CA GLY A 263 -9.80 5.20 -16.63
C GLY A 263 -9.73 4.79 -18.10
N SER A 264 -8.50 4.72 -18.60
CA SER A 264 -8.21 4.53 -20.04
C SER A 264 -8.77 3.23 -20.63
N ASP A 265 -9.12 2.24 -19.79
CA ASP A 265 -9.59 0.93 -20.24
C ASP A 265 -11.13 0.77 -20.12
N LEU A 266 -11.84 1.78 -19.60
CA LEU A 266 -13.29 1.69 -19.32
C LEU A 266 -14.11 1.44 -20.58
N ALA A 267 -13.82 2.17 -21.67
CA ALA A 267 -14.56 2.00 -22.94
C ALA A 267 -14.41 0.57 -23.49
N ARG A 268 -13.18 0.03 -23.47
CA ARG A 268 -12.89 -1.35 -23.88
C ARG A 268 -13.63 -2.37 -23.00
N CYS A 269 -13.64 -2.15 -21.69
CA CYS A 269 -14.34 -3.03 -20.73
C CYS A 269 -15.87 -3.01 -20.93
N LYS A 270 -16.46 -1.85 -21.19
CA LYS A 270 -17.90 -1.75 -21.53
C LYS A 270 -18.25 -2.51 -22.81
N LYS A 271 -17.42 -2.39 -23.86
CA LYS A 271 -17.57 -3.16 -25.10
C LYS A 271 -17.46 -4.66 -24.85
N LEU A 272 -16.45 -5.08 -24.09
CA LEU A 272 -16.27 -6.49 -23.69
C LEU A 272 -17.47 -7.06 -22.94
N ALA A 273 -18.07 -6.31 -22.00
CA ALA A 273 -19.27 -6.74 -21.27
C ALA A 273 -20.46 -6.98 -22.23
N SER A 274 -20.57 -6.21 -23.31
CA SER A 274 -21.59 -6.42 -24.35
C SER A 274 -21.29 -7.64 -25.21
N GLU A 275 -20.04 -7.83 -25.65
CA GLU A 275 -19.58 -8.99 -26.41
C GLU A 275 -19.77 -10.29 -25.63
N LEU A 276 -19.55 -10.29 -24.32
CA LEU A 276 -19.77 -11.41 -23.42
C LEU A 276 -21.25 -11.61 -23.03
N GLN A 277 -22.15 -10.76 -23.51
CA GLN A 277 -23.59 -10.79 -23.20
C GLN A 277 -23.92 -10.73 -21.69
N ILE A 278 -23.07 -10.04 -20.91
CA ILE A 278 -23.26 -9.88 -19.47
C ILE A 278 -23.68 -8.47 -19.07
N ARG A 279 -23.99 -7.60 -20.04
CA ARG A 279 -24.36 -6.20 -19.78
C ARG A 279 -25.47 -6.05 -18.73
N PRO A 280 -26.49 -6.90 -18.66
CA PRO A 280 -27.54 -6.85 -17.63
C PRO A 280 -27.03 -7.19 -16.21
N ARG A 281 -25.91 -7.93 -16.12
CA ARG A 281 -25.29 -8.35 -14.84
C ARG A 281 -24.23 -7.34 -14.34
N VAL A 282 -23.88 -6.30 -15.13
CA VAL A 282 -22.79 -5.37 -14.81
C VAL A 282 -23.30 -3.94 -14.77
N GLU A 283 -23.13 -3.29 -13.61
CA GLU A 283 -23.45 -1.88 -13.41
C GLU A 283 -22.17 -1.04 -13.36
N PHE A 284 -21.95 -0.17 -14.35
CA PHE A 284 -20.82 0.76 -14.37
C PHE A 284 -21.24 2.09 -13.76
N ARG A 285 -20.69 2.48 -12.61
CA ARG A 285 -21.02 3.72 -11.88
C ARG A 285 -20.10 4.88 -12.21
N GLY A 286 -19.00 4.64 -12.97
CA GLY A 286 -17.98 5.66 -13.19
C GLY A 286 -17.19 5.96 -11.92
N GLU A 287 -16.57 7.14 -11.87
CA GLU A 287 -15.84 7.60 -10.69
C GLU A 287 -16.79 7.84 -9.52
N VAL A 288 -16.46 7.29 -8.36
CA VAL A 288 -17.22 7.45 -7.11
C VAL A 288 -16.36 8.22 -6.12
N ASP A 289 -16.90 9.32 -5.60
CA ASP A 289 -16.25 10.10 -4.56
C ASP A 289 -15.90 9.22 -3.36
N TRP A 290 -14.68 9.39 -2.82
CA TRP A 290 -14.19 8.63 -1.69
C TRP A 290 -15.14 8.63 -0.48
N LYS A 291 -15.81 9.75 -0.21
CA LYS A 291 -16.82 9.87 0.88
C LYS A 291 -18.05 9.00 0.65
N ARG A 292 -18.30 8.59 -0.58
CA ARG A 292 -19.44 7.73 -0.97
C ARG A 292 -19.06 6.25 -1.07
N MET A 293 -17.77 5.91 -0.99
CA MET A 293 -17.30 4.52 -1.01
C MET A 293 -17.91 3.65 0.11
N PRO A 294 -18.15 4.14 1.34
CA PRO A 294 -18.86 3.39 2.36
C PRO A 294 -20.22 2.85 1.90
N SER A 295 -21.03 3.66 1.24
CA SER A 295 -22.34 3.23 0.73
C SER A 295 -22.21 2.11 -0.30
N LEU A 296 -21.20 2.21 -1.18
CA LEU A 296 -20.89 1.15 -2.16
C LEU A 296 -20.53 -0.17 -1.46
N PHE A 297 -19.70 -0.12 -0.41
CA PHE A 297 -19.33 -1.33 0.33
C PHE A 297 -20.51 -1.96 1.06
N VAL A 298 -21.50 -1.17 1.51
CA VAL A 298 -22.73 -1.68 2.13
C VAL A 298 -23.64 -2.40 1.11
N GLU A 299 -23.60 -2.00 -0.16
CA GLU A 299 -24.41 -2.62 -1.22
C GLU A 299 -23.85 -4.00 -1.66
N GLY A 300 -22.55 -4.23 -1.48
CA GLY A 300 -21.85 -5.44 -1.93
C GLY A 300 -21.88 -6.58 -0.94
N ASP A 301 -21.77 -7.80 -1.43
CA ASP A 301 -21.57 -9.03 -0.65
C ASP A 301 -20.10 -9.46 -0.64
N VAL A 302 -19.37 -9.18 -1.72
CA VAL A 302 -17.95 -9.57 -1.90
C VAL A 302 -17.21 -8.45 -2.63
N PHE A 303 -15.99 -8.15 -2.18
CA PHE A 303 -15.07 -7.27 -2.89
C PHE A 303 -14.23 -8.07 -3.87
N PHE A 304 -14.38 -7.81 -5.18
CA PHE A 304 -13.68 -8.52 -6.24
C PHE A 304 -12.51 -7.69 -6.76
N PHE A 305 -11.28 -8.09 -6.41
CA PHE A 305 -10.05 -7.36 -6.73
C PHE A 305 -9.17 -8.16 -7.68
N THR A 306 -9.05 -7.70 -8.93
CA THR A 306 -8.40 -8.41 -10.03
C THR A 306 -7.07 -7.82 -10.48
N SER A 307 -6.46 -6.95 -9.67
CA SER A 307 -5.20 -6.30 -10.04
C SER A 307 -4.08 -7.32 -10.27
N LEU A 308 -3.39 -7.19 -11.40
CA LEU A 308 -2.28 -8.09 -11.78
C LEU A 308 -1.02 -7.86 -10.95
N ARG A 309 -0.90 -6.70 -10.34
CA ARG A 309 0.13 -6.35 -9.34
C ARG A 309 -0.29 -5.13 -8.55
N ASP A 310 -0.02 -5.15 -7.27
CA ASP A 310 -0.24 -4.02 -6.37
C ASP A 310 0.78 -4.03 -5.22
N SER A 311 1.12 -2.87 -4.66
CA SER A 311 1.93 -2.84 -3.43
C SER A 311 1.11 -3.28 -2.24
N ASN A 312 0.01 -2.55 -2.00
CA ASN A 312 -1.02 -2.87 -1.01
C ASN A 312 -2.23 -1.98 -1.30
N ALA A 313 -3.32 -2.58 -1.76
CA ALA A 313 -4.49 -1.83 -2.18
C ALA A 313 -5.29 -1.31 -0.99
N SER A 314 -5.27 0.00 -0.73
CA SER A 314 -6.06 0.65 0.33
C SER A 314 -7.53 0.27 0.27
N VAL A 315 -8.08 0.24 -0.94
CA VAL A 315 -9.50 -0.07 -1.17
C VAL A 315 -9.90 -1.47 -0.69
N VAL A 316 -8.97 -2.43 -0.66
CA VAL A 316 -9.23 -3.77 -0.09
C VAL A 316 -9.37 -3.67 1.42
N LEU A 317 -8.49 -2.91 2.07
CA LEU A 317 -8.56 -2.71 3.51
C LEU A 317 -9.82 -1.91 3.91
N GLU A 318 -10.20 -0.91 3.11
CA GLU A 318 -11.45 -0.18 3.25
C GLU A 318 -12.66 -1.12 3.11
N ALA A 319 -12.71 -1.95 2.06
CA ALA A 319 -13.79 -2.91 1.85
C ALA A 319 -13.89 -3.91 3.02
N THR A 320 -12.77 -4.44 3.50
CA THR A 320 -12.74 -5.36 4.65
C THR A 320 -13.17 -4.69 5.95
N SER A 321 -12.98 -3.36 6.10
CA SER A 321 -13.49 -2.62 7.26
C SER A 321 -15.03 -2.61 7.33
N TYR A 322 -15.67 -2.72 6.18
CA TYR A 322 -17.12 -2.92 6.06
C TYR A 322 -17.53 -4.41 6.06
N GLY A 323 -16.60 -5.33 6.31
CA GLY A 323 -16.85 -6.76 6.36
C GLY A 323 -17.09 -7.40 5.00
N LEU A 324 -16.57 -6.86 3.88
CA LEU A 324 -16.64 -7.56 2.62
C LEU A 324 -15.57 -8.67 2.56
N PRO A 325 -15.96 -9.93 2.37
CA PRO A 325 -15.04 -10.97 1.91
C PRO A 325 -14.32 -10.54 0.63
N VAL A 326 -13.08 -10.94 0.48
CA VAL A 326 -12.27 -10.56 -0.68
C VAL A 326 -12.11 -11.73 -1.64
N LEU A 327 -12.38 -11.50 -2.93
CA LEU A 327 -12.04 -12.42 -4.00
C LEU A 327 -10.91 -11.79 -4.83
N THR A 328 -9.73 -12.43 -4.89
CA THR A 328 -8.54 -11.79 -5.46
C THR A 328 -7.55 -12.77 -6.08
N LEU A 329 -6.61 -12.26 -6.86
CA LEU A 329 -5.38 -12.99 -7.22
C LEU A 329 -4.44 -13.10 -6.01
N ASP A 330 -3.73 -14.22 -5.89
CA ASP A 330 -2.67 -14.41 -4.89
C ASP A 330 -1.36 -13.75 -5.36
N VAL A 331 -1.37 -12.41 -5.43
CA VAL A 331 -0.23 -11.61 -5.88
C VAL A 331 -0.13 -10.31 -5.09
N GLY A 332 1.07 -9.75 -5.01
CA GLY A 332 1.33 -8.45 -4.41
C GLY A 332 0.97 -8.36 -2.94
N GLY A 333 0.63 -7.15 -2.48
CA GLY A 333 0.32 -6.89 -1.08
C GLY A 333 -0.97 -7.54 -0.60
N VAL A 334 -2.01 -7.59 -1.44
CA VAL A 334 -3.28 -8.24 -1.08
C VAL A 334 -3.08 -9.74 -0.89
N GLY A 335 -2.38 -10.42 -1.81
CA GLY A 335 -2.00 -11.83 -1.64
C GLY A 335 -1.13 -12.06 -0.40
N THR A 336 -0.29 -11.09 -0.02
CA THR A 336 0.62 -11.20 1.12
C THR A 336 -0.11 -11.05 2.46
N PHE A 337 -0.96 -10.03 2.61
CA PHE A 337 -1.49 -9.62 3.93
C PHE A 337 -2.92 -10.07 4.19
N CYS A 338 -3.79 -10.13 3.16
CA CYS A 338 -5.17 -10.54 3.39
C CYS A 338 -5.20 -12.01 3.84
N PRO A 339 -5.78 -12.35 4.99
CA PRO A 339 -5.80 -13.73 5.49
C PRO A 339 -6.75 -14.62 4.67
N SER A 340 -6.48 -15.92 4.63
CA SER A 340 -7.29 -16.90 3.88
C SER A 340 -8.71 -17.01 4.42
N GLU A 341 -8.92 -16.71 5.69
CA GLU A 341 -10.22 -16.68 6.35
C GLU A 341 -11.11 -15.52 5.86
N ALA A 342 -10.49 -14.43 5.36
CA ALA A 342 -11.18 -13.26 4.84
C ALA A 342 -11.19 -13.20 3.30
N ALA A 343 -10.38 -14.04 2.62
CA ALA A 343 -10.18 -13.95 1.17
C ALA A 343 -10.10 -15.31 0.49
N ILE A 344 -10.76 -15.45 -0.66
CA ILE A 344 -10.44 -16.48 -1.64
C ILE A 344 -9.36 -15.93 -2.57
N LYS A 345 -8.17 -16.52 -2.51
CA LYS A 345 -7.01 -16.14 -3.31
C LYS A 345 -6.80 -17.12 -4.44
N VAL A 346 -6.96 -16.67 -5.67
CA VAL A 346 -6.76 -17.47 -6.86
C VAL A 346 -5.30 -17.33 -7.32
N PRO A 347 -4.55 -18.43 -7.47
CA PRO A 347 -3.18 -18.35 -8.00
C PRO A 347 -3.20 -17.85 -9.45
N PRO A 348 -2.19 -17.09 -9.88
CA PRO A 348 -2.08 -16.60 -11.24
C PRO A 348 -1.69 -17.75 -12.19
N LEU A 349 -2.69 -18.33 -12.86
CA LEU A 349 -2.54 -19.37 -13.85
C LEU A 349 -2.75 -18.80 -15.27
N SER A 350 -2.93 -19.66 -16.29
CA SER A 350 -3.34 -19.17 -17.59
C SER A 350 -4.65 -18.36 -17.49
N PRO A 351 -4.91 -17.37 -18.36
CA PRO A 351 -6.13 -16.56 -18.29
C PRO A 351 -7.41 -17.38 -18.21
N ARG A 352 -7.48 -18.44 -19.01
CA ARG A 352 -8.65 -19.36 -19.04
C ARG A 352 -8.85 -20.06 -17.70
N GLU A 353 -7.78 -20.59 -17.12
CA GLU A 353 -7.86 -21.31 -15.85
C GLU A 353 -8.11 -20.36 -14.66
N THR A 354 -7.52 -19.19 -14.69
CA THR A 354 -7.76 -18.14 -13.67
C THR A 354 -9.23 -17.69 -13.69
N VAL A 355 -9.79 -17.46 -14.87
CA VAL A 355 -11.23 -17.13 -15.06
C VAL A 355 -12.10 -18.27 -14.52
N ARG A 356 -11.81 -19.53 -14.87
CA ARG A 356 -12.55 -20.68 -14.38
C ARG A 356 -12.55 -20.76 -12.85
N ARG A 357 -11.40 -20.58 -12.22
CA ARG A 357 -11.28 -20.61 -10.75
C ARG A 357 -12.03 -19.47 -10.08
N PHE A 358 -11.99 -18.28 -10.65
CA PHE A 358 -12.81 -17.18 -10.16
C PHE A 358 -14.30 -17.45 -10.31
N ALA A 359 -14.73 -18.02 -11.43
CA ALA A 359 -16.14 -18.40 -11.62
C ALA A 359 -16.59 -19.43 -10.57
N CYS A 360 -15.85 -20.51 -10.36
CA CYS A 360 -16.13 -21.47 -9.29
C CYS A 360 -16.17 -20.84 -7.89
N ALA A 361 -15.25 -19.90 -7.60
CA ALA A 361 -15.26 -19.18 -6.32
C ALA A 361 -16.51 -18.29 -6.17
N ILE A 362 -16.97 -17.65 -7.24
CA ILE A 362 -18.20 -16.85 -7.25
C ILE A 362 -19.42 -17.75 -6.99
N GLU A 363 -19.50 -18.90 -7.64
CA GLU A 363 -20.57 -19.89 -7.44
C GLU A 363 -20.58 -20.42 -6.00
N THR A 364 -19.41 -20.80 -5.47
CA THR A 364 -19.25 -21.21 -4.06
C THR A 364 -19.71 -20.13 -3.09
N LEU A 365 -19.32 -18.86 -3.35
CA LEU A 365 -19.75 -17.74 -2.52
C LEU A 365 -21.25 -17.44 -2.68
N HIS A 366 -21.86 -17.68 -3.84
CA HIS A 366 -23.29 -17.55 -4.05
C HIS A 366 -24.06 -18.57 -3.22
N ASP A 367 -23.64 -19.86 -3.26
CA ASP A 367 -24.37 -20.95 -2.64
C ASP A 367 -24.23 -21.03 -1.12
N SER A 368 -23.09 -20.54 -0.57
CA SER A 368 -22.86 -20.63 0.85
C SER A 368 -22.95 -19.27 1.57
N LYS A 369 -24.11 -18.99 2.13
CA LYS A 369 -24.33 -17.83 3.00
C LYS A 369 -23.46 -17.90 4.28
N GLU A 370 -23.30 -19.10 4.82
CA GLU A 370 -22.48 -19.34 6.01
C GLU A 370 -21.01 -19.00 5.74
N LEU A 371 -20.44 -19.44 4.61
CA LEU A 371 -19.09 -19.09 4.19
C LEU A 371 -18.92 -17.58 4.09
N ARG A 372 -19.86 -16.88 3.41
CA ARG A 372 -19.80 -15.40 3.30
C ARG A 372 -19.83 -14.73 4.68
N LEU A 373 -20.64 -15.22 5.61
CA LEU A 373 -20.73 -14.68 6.97
C LEU A 373 -19.39 -14.86 7.72
N ASN A 374 -18.84 -16.07 7.70
CA ASN A 374 -17.57 -16.37 8.36
C ASN A 374 -16.42 -15.54 7.78
N MET A 375 -16.35 -15.44 6.46
CA MET A 375 -15.37 -14.57 5.78
C MET A 375 -15.58 -13.08 6.09
N SER A 376 -16.82 -12.64 6.22
CA SER A 376 -17.16 -11.25 6.58
C SER A 376 -16.65 -10.89 7.99
N LEU A 377 -16.84 -11.77 8.95
CA LEU A 377 -16.31 -11.62 10.31
C LEU A 377 -14.79 -11.57 10.32
N ALA A 378 -14.15 -12.47 9.56
CA ALA A 378 -12.69 -12.50 9.41
C ALA A 378 -12.15 -11.24 8.71
N ALA A 379 -12.83 -10.73 7.67
CA ALA A 379 -12.49 -9.48 6.98
C ALA A 379 -12.53 -8.30 7.96
N ARG A 380 -13.58 -8.22 8.75
CA ARG A 380 -13.71 -7.16 9.77
C ARG A 380 -12.60 -7.25 10.83
N ARG A 381 -12.30 -8.46 11.33
CA ARG A 381 -11.17 -8.68 12.24
C ARG A 381 -9.86 -8.25 11.61
N PHE A 382 -9.62 -8.62 10.35
CA PHE A 382 -8.43 -8.18 9.62
C PHE A 382 -8.29 -6.67 9.60
N ALA A 383 -9.34 -5.92 9.23
CA ALA A 383 -9.32 -4.47 9.20
C ALA A 383 -9.06 -3.85 10.59
N THR A 384 -9.68 -4.36 11.65
CA THR A 384 -9.47 -3.86 13.04
C THR A 384 -8.06 -4.11 13.56
N LEU A 385 -7.35 -5.07 13.02
CA LEU A 385 -5.94 -5.33 13.33
C LEU A 385 -4.97 -4.46 12.50
N HIS A 386 -5.47 -3.77 11.46
CA HIS A 386 -4.67 -2.96 10.54
C HIS A 386 -5.05 -1.46 10.65
N THR A 387 -5.10 -0.93 11.87
CA THR A 387 -5.29 0.51 12.11
C THR A 387 -3.95 1.24 12.18
N TRP A 388 -3.98 2.57 12.00
CA TRP A 388 -2.78 3.41 12.11
C TRP A 388 -2.13 3.31 13.48
N GLU A 389 -2.93 3.23 14.56
CA GLU A 389 -2.44 3.07 15.93
C GLU A 389 -1.62 1.79 16.08
N ARG A 390 -2.13 0.66 15.61
CA ARG A 390 -1.45 -0.63 15.70
C ARG A 390 -0.19 -0.67 14.84
N LEU A 391 -0.26 -0.13 13.63
CA LEU A 391 0.89 -0.06 12.73
C LEU A 391 2.02 0.76 13.34
N VAL A 392 1.68 1.92 13.89
CA VAL A 392 2.65 2.82 14.52
C VAL A 392 3.20 2.25 15.83
N SER A 393 2.38 1.57 16.65
CA SER A 393 2.85 0.89 17.85
C SER A 393 3.91 -0.17 17.52
N ARG A 394 3.65 -1.01 16.50
CA ARG A 394 4.64 -1.98 16.02
C ARG A 394 5.93 -1.31 15.53
N LEU A 395 5.84 -0.19 14.80
CA LEU A 395 7.02 0.56 14.37
C LEU A 395 7.79 1.17 15.54
N ALA A 396 7.10 1.63 16.58
CA ALA A 396 7.72 2.19 17.78
C ALA A 396 8.52 1.12 18.57
N GLU A 397 8.02 -0.11 18.63
CA GLU A 397 8.74 -1.25 19.19
C GLU A 397 10.03 -1.53 18.40
N GLU A 398 9.95 -1.56 17.06
CA GLU A 398 11.10 -1.73 16.18
C GLU A 398 12.16 -0.63 16.38
N TYR A 399 11.73 0.63 16.53
CA TYR A 399 12.66 1.73 16.77
C TYR A 399 13.34 1.61 18.15
N ALA A 400 12.63 1.14 19.17
CA ALA A 400 13.20 0.92 20.49
C ALA A 400 14.29 -0.16 20.45
N GLU A 401 14.04 -1.28 19.76
CA GLU A 401 15.03 -2.35 19.56
C GLU A 401 16.28 -1.84 18.81
N LEU A 402 16.08 -1.08 17.73
CA LEU A 402 17.19 -0.51 16.95
C LEU A 402 18.03 0.49 17.75
N ARG A 403 17.42 1.19 18.68
CA ARG A 403 18.13 2.10 19.60
C ARG A 403 18.96 1.31 20.62
N LEU A 404 18.38 0.28 21.22
CA LEU A 404 19.04 -0.56 22.24
C LEU A 404 20.24 -1.32 21.65
N SER A 405 20.10 -1.86 20.44
CA SER A 405 21.18 -2.60 19.77
C SER A 405 22.40 -1.73 19.42
N ARG A 406 22.28 -0.41 19.52
CA ARG A 406 23.36 0.56 19.30
C ARG A 406 23.98 1.11 20.57
N ALA A 407 23.34 0.96 21.74
CA ALA A 407 23.97 1.32 23.01
C ALA A 407 25.25 0.48 23.15
N PRO A 408 26.42 1.09 23.40
CA PRO A 408 27.61 0.30 23.71
C PRO A 408 27.25 -0.60 24.90
N SER A 409 27.56 -1.88 24.77
CA SER A 409 27.50 -2.82 25.90
C SER A 409 28.36 -2.23 27.02
N SER A 410 27.73 -1.45 27.90
CA SER A 410 28.35 -0.95 29.10
C SER A 410 28.58 -2.15 30.00
N HIS A 411 29.82 -2.60 30.06
CA HIS A 411 30.49 -3.30 31.14
C HIS A 411 29.59 -4.16 32.04
N VAL A 412 29.54 -5.46 31.74
CA VAL A 412 29.68 -6.45 32.80
C VAL A 412 31.20 -6.63 32.98
N GLU A 413 31.88 -5.65 33.60
CA GLU A 413 33.16 -5.90 34.24
C GLU A 413 32.86 -6.41 35.67
N ALA A 414 33.08 -7.70 35.79
CA ALA A 414 33.59 -8.45 36.89
C ALA A 414 33.67 -7.71 38.27
N VAL A 415 32.75 -8.04 39.10
CA VAL A 415 33.07 -8.22 40.53
C VAL A 415 33.60 -9.65 40.67
N THR A 416 34.91 -9.83 40.41
CA THR A 416 35.67 -11.01 40.82
C THR A 416 37.03 -10.55 41.26
N GLN A 417 37.08 -9.98 42.50
CA GLN A 417 38.29 -9.92 43.33
C GLN A 417 37.88 -9.44 44.69
N CYS A 418 37.78 -10.40 45.59
CA CYS A 418 38.24 -10.33 46.97
C CYS A 418 37.74 -11.57 47.73
N GLU A 419 38.51 -12.62 47.66
CA GLU A 419 38.68 -13.58 48.75
C GLU A 419 40.01 -14.30 48.52
N SER A 420 41.02 -13.83 49.23
CA SER A 420 42.18 -14.58 49.73
C SER A 420 42.76 -13.88 50.93
#